data_20fa8320146ccde3261d2fcdd0435f8a
#
_entry.id   20fa8320146ccde3261d2fcdd0435f8a
#
_cell.length_a   1.000
_cell.length_b   1.000
_cell.length_c   1.000
_cell.angle_alpha   90.00
_cell.angle_beta   90.00
_cell.angle_gamma   90.00
#
_symmetry.space_group_name_H-M   'P 1'
#
loop_
_entity.id
_entity.type
_entity.pdbx_description
1 polymer ?
#
loop_
_entity_poly.entity_id
_entity_poly.type
_entity_poly.pdbx_seq_one_letter_code
_entity_poly.pdbx_strand_id
1 'polypeptide(L)'
;LAMKARWQAHRLSKLKRPVLIFFDEPALAGVGSSEFTSISNEDIRLCFEEVCEAVHLEGGFAGVHICANTDWSLVLESSVDILSFDAYAYFDRFILYPDQIKKFLESGKILAWGIVPTLNVEQLERETVTSLLSLWDEQMKQLESLGIDIQLLTAQSMITPSCGTGSLSIDLA
;
A
#
# COMPACT_ATOMS: atom_id res chain seq x y z
N LEU A 1 3.32 16.57 9.49
CA LEU A 1 2.46 15.71 8.67
C LEU A 1 1.24 15.26 9.49
N ALA A 2 1.40 14.73 10.71
CA ALA A 2 0.33 14.21 11.58
C ALA A 2 -0.83 15.20 11.79
N MET A 3 -0.54 16.47 12.13
CA MET A 3 -1.57 17.51 12.30
C MET A 3 -2.38 17.78 11.03
N LYS A 4 -1.76 17.70 9.85
CA LYS A 4 -2.46 17.84 8.56
C LYS A 4 -3.38 16.65 8.33
N ALA A 5 -2.89 15.44 8.56
CA ALA A 5 -3.67 14.21 8.44
C ALA A 5 -4.89 14.23 9.37
N ARG A 6 -4.70 14.57 10.64
CA ARG A 6 -5.77 14.71 11.60
C ARG A 6 -6.82 15.72 11.16
N TRP A 7 -6.38 16.90 10.69
CA TRP A 7 -7.31 17.92 10.18
C TRP A 7 -8.13 17.43 8.98
N GLN A 8 -7.49 16.71 8.04
CA GLN A 8 -8.19 16.13 6.90
C GLN A 8 -9.20 15.08 7.35
N ALA A 9 -8.81 14.15 8.21
CA ALA A 9 -9.69 13.14 8.76
C ALA A 9 -10.90 13.76 9.48
N HIS A 10 -10.65 14.77 10.35
CA HIS A 10 -11.70 15.53 11.02
C HIS A 10 -12.66 16.20 10.04
N ARG A 11 -12.14 16.80 8.98
CA ARG A 11 -13.00 17.49 7.99
C ARG A 11 -13.86 16.50 7.21
N LEU A 12 -13.28 15.36 6.80
CA LEU A 12 -13.96 14.34 6.01
C LEU A 12 -14.96 13.53 6.84
N SER A 13 -14.73 13.35 8.15
CA SER A 13 -15.66 12.61 9.03
C SER A 13 -17.07 13.20 9.04
N LYS A 14 -17.20 14.50 8.74
CA LYS A 14 -18.50 15.18 8.62
C LYS A 14 -19.39 14.64 7.50
N LEU A 15 -18.80 13.92 6.54
CA LEU A 15 -19.54 13.26 5.46
C LEU A 15 -20.25 11.97 5.91
N LYS A 16 -20.02 11.53 7.16
CA LYS A 16 -20.58 10.30 7.75
C LYS A 16 -20.31 9.06 6.87
N ARG A 17 -19.12 8.97 6.32
CA ARG A 17 -18.58 7.87 5.54
C ARG A 17 -17.24 7.44 6.14
N PRO A 18 -16.79 6.20 5.91
CA PRO A 18 -15.43 5.81 6.24
C PRO A 18 -14.42 6.77 5.59
N VAL A 19 -13.46 7.23 6.38
CA VAL A 19 -12.42 8.17 5.93
C VAL A 19 -11.11 7.41 5.82
N LEU A 20 -10.50 7.47 4.65
CA LEU A 20 -9.19 6.90 4.38
C LEU A 20 -8.24 8.05 4.06
N ILE A 21 -7.12 8.14 4.78
CA ILE A 21 -6.05 9.11 4.51
C ILE A 21 -4.81 8.33 4.08
N PHE A 22 -4.38 8.56 2.84
CA PHE A 22 -3.17 7.94 2.31
C PHE A 22 -1.98 8.89 2.41
N PHE A 23 -0.83 8.31 2.72
CA PHE A 23 0.49 8.94 2.70
C PHE A 23 1.31 8.32 1.59
N ASP A 24 1.84 9.15 0.71
CA ASP A 24 2.83 8.71 -0.28
C ASP A 24 4.22 8.74 0.38
N GLU A 25 4.90 7.61 0.41
CA GLU A 25 6.20 7.47 1.07
C GLU A 25 7.28 6.96 0.08
N PRO A 26 7.80 7.86 -0.78
CA PRO A 26 8.82 7.50 -1.75
C PRO A 26 10.20 7.27 -1.10
N ALA A 27 10.45 7.80 0.09
CA ALA A 27 11.77 7.73 0.73
C ALA A 27 12.13 6.32 1.22
N LEU A 28 11.13 5.46 1.47
CA LEU A 28 11.38 4.07 1.88
C LEU A 28 12.15 3.27 0.84
N ALA A 29 12.08 3.62 -0.43
CA ALA A 29 12.88 3.01 -1.49
C ALA A 29 14.40 3.18 -1.27
N GLY A 30 14.80 4.23 -0.55
CA GLY A 30 16.19 4.53 -0.25
C GLY A 30 16.70 4.00 1.10
N VAL A 31 15.83 3.44 1.92
CA VAL A 31 16.21 2.92 3.25
C VAL A 31 17.23 1.78 3.11
N GLY A 32 18.32 1.88 3.87
CA GLY A 32 19.46 0.96 3.76
C GLY A 32 20.49 1.33 2.70
N SER A 33 20.25 2.38 1.89
CA SER A 33 21.26 2.96 1.00
C SER A 33 22.18 3.93 1.76
N SER A 34 23.32 4.28 1.13
CA SER A 34 24.27 5.25 1.70
C SER A 34 23.68 6.66 1.88
N GLU A 35 22.59 6.98 1.22
CA GLU A 35 21.93 8.30 1.31
C GLU A 35 21.08 8.45 2.57
N PHE A 36 20.61 7.34 3.16
CA PHE A 36 19.71 7.33 4.33
C PHE A 36 20.33 6.69 5.57
N THR A 37 21.66 6.70 5.69
CA THR A 37 22.38 6.09 6.84
C THR A 37 22.05 6.71 8.20
N SER A 38 21.48 7.92 8.22
CA SER A 38 21.12 8.64 9.45
C SER A 38 19.69 8.37 9.94
N ILE A 39 18.88 7.63 9.17
CA ILE A 39 17.49 7.31 9.52
C ILE A 39 17.45 5.85 9.96
N SER A 40 17.07 5.60 11.22
CA SER A 40 16.90 4.25 11.72
C SER A 40 15.50 3.69 11.42
N ASN A 41 15.37 2.36 11.44
CA ASN A 41 14.07 1.70 11.34
C ASN A 41 13.13 2.14 12.48
N GLU A 42 13.67 2.46 13.65
CA GLU A 42 12.90 2.97 14.78
C GLU A 42 12.34 4.37 14.51
N ASP A 43 13.11 5.26 13.87
CA ASP A 43 12.61 6.59 13.48
C ASP A 43 11.46 6.45 12.49
N ILE A 44 11.57 5.53 11.52
CA ILE A 44 10.50 5.23 10.54
C ILE A 44 9.25 4.73 11.27
N ARG A 45 9.41 3.78 12.19
CA ARG A 45 8.30 3.23 12.97
C ARG A 45 7.57 4.31 13.78
N LEU A 46 8.31 5.17 14.47
CA LEU A 46 7.76 6.28 15.23
C LEU A 46 7.00 7.28 14.33
N CYS A 47 7.53 7.58 13.14
CA CYS A 47 6.83 8.43 12.17
C CYS A 47 5.50 7.82 11.72
N PHE A 48 5.47 6.52 11.42
CA PHE A 48 4.21 5.84 11.08
C PHE A 48 3.22 5.86 12.25
N GLU A 49 3.66 5.56 13.47
CA GLU A 49 2.80 5.60 14.65
C GLU A 49 2.17 6.97 14.85
N GLU A 50 2.97 8.05 14.83
CA GLU A 50 2.48 9.41 15.04
C GLU A 50 1.44 9.81 14.00
N VAL A 51 1.68 9.47 12.72
CA VAL A 51 0.79 9.83 11.63
C VAL A 51 -0.48 9.01 11.64
N CYS A 52 -0.38 7.69 11.87
CA CYS A 52 -1.53 6.80 11.96
C CYS A 52 -2.42 7.14 13.16
N GLU A 53 -1.82 7.37 14.35
CA GLU A 53 -2.54 7.78 15.54
C GLU A 53 -3.35 9.06 15.28
N ALA A 54 -2.76 10.03 14.59
CA ALA A 54 -3.45 11.28 14.26
C ALA A 54 -4.71 11.07 13.40
N VAL A 55 -4.72 10.07 12.52
CA VAL A 55 -5.89 9.68 11.71
C VAL A 55 -6.90 8.89 12.56
N HIS A 56 -6.40 7.92 13.34
CA HIS A 56 -7.23 7.07 14.21
C HIS A 56 -8.00 7.86 15.27
N LEU A 57 -7.42 8.94 15.82
CA LEU A 57 -8.09 9.83 16.77
C LEU A 57 -9.36 10.48 16.21
N GLU A 58 -9.48 10.59 14.90
CA GLU A 58 -10.68 11.12 14.21
C GLU A 58 -11.56 9.98 13.62
N GLY A 59 -11.27 8.71 13.97
CA GLY A 59 -12.02 7.53 13.49
C GLY A 59 -11.78 7.19 12.01
N GLY A 60 -10.66 7.65 11.44
CA GLY A 60 -10.26 7.33 10.07
C GLY A 60 -9.34 6.12 9.99
N PHE A 61 -9.07 5.67 8.75
CA PHE A 61 -8.10 4.63 8.41
C PHE A 61 -6.87 5.29 7.79
N ALA A 62 -5.68 4.88 8.25
CA ALA A 62 -4.41 5.34 7.73
C ALA A 62 -3.88 4.37 6.67
N GLY A 63 -3.69 4.85 5.45
CA GLY A 63 -3.08 4.11 4.36
C GLY A 63 -1.69 4.65 4.02
N VAL A 64 -0.79 3.79 3.58
CA VAL A 64 0.48 4.19 2.98
C VAL A 64 0.57 3.69 1.55
N HIS A 65 1.08 4.53 0.64
CA HIS A 65 1.39 4.13 -0.72
C HIS A 65 2.90 4.12 -0.94
N ILE A 66 3.40 3.00 -1.48
CA ILE A 66 4.82 2.79 -1.81
C ILE A 66 4.92 2.26 -3.23
N CYS A 67 5.42 3.09 -4.13
CA CYS A 67 5.56 2.76 -5.57
C CYS A 67 6.94 2.21 -5.95
N ALA A 68 7.74 1.76 -4.98
CA ALA A 68 9.07 1.20 -5.21
C ALA A 68 9.33 0.02 -4.28
N ASN A 69 10.40 -0.75 -4.54
CA ASN A 69 10.80 -1.81 -3.63
C ASN A 69 11.36 -1.22 -2.31
N THR A 70 11.03 -1.86 -1.20
CA THR A 70 11.50 -1.48 0.14
C THR A 70 11.69 -2.73 1.01
N ASP A 71 12.14 -2.53 2.26
CA ASP A 71 11.96 -3.53 3.31
C ASP A 71 10.49 -3.53 3.76
N TRP A 72 9.71 -4.46 3.21
CA TRP A 72 8.27 -4.55 3.46
C TRP A 72 7.93 -4.84 4.92
N SER A 73 8.86 -5.40 5.71
CA SER A 73 8.62 -5.63 7.15
C SER A 73 8.34 -4.34 7.89
N LEU A 74 9.02 -3.23 7.53
CA LEU A 74 8.84 -1.91 8.15
C LEU A 74 7.40 -1.41 8.10
N VAL A 75 6.70 -1.72 7.01
CA VAL A 75 5.32 -1.29 6.78
C VAL A 75 4.32 -2.31 7.28
N LEU A 76 4.55 -3.58 6.97
CA LEU A 76 3.65 -4.67 7.38
C LEU A 76 3.54 -4.80 8.91
N GLU A 77 4.60 -4.44 9.64
CA GLU A 77 4.62 -4.47 11.11
C GLU A 77 4.25 -3.11 11.75
N SER A 78 3.98 -2.08 10.94
CA SER A 78 3.59 -0.75 11.42
C SER A 78 2.12 -0.66 11.81
N SER A 79 1.67 0.51 12.26
CA SER A 79 0.29 0.80 12.62
C SER A 79 -0.62 1.22 11.46
N VAL A 80 -0.16 1.13 10.20
CA VAL A 80 -1.00 1.42 9.03
C VAL A 80 -2.13 0.40 8.90
N ASP A 81 -3.29 0.84 8.43
CA ASP A 81 -4.45 -0.02 8.19
C ASP A 81 -4.49 -0.54 6.75
N ILE A 82 -3.95 0.23 5.81
CA ILE A 82 -4.00 -0.08 4.38
C ILE A 82 -2.60 0.10 3.79
N LEU A 83 -2.06 -0.97 3.20
CA LEU A 83 -0.83 -0.90 2.41
C LEU A 83 -1.17 -0.91 0.93
N SER A 84 -0.88 0.19 0.24
CA SER A 84 -0.92 0.30 -1.22
C SER A 84 0.48 0.15 -1.79
N PHE A 85 0.67 -0.79 -2.68
CA PHE A 85 1.97 -1.09 -3.28
C PHE A 85 1.83 -1.36 -4.77
N ASP A 86 2.90 -1.13 -5.52
CA ASP A 86 2.97 -1.49 -6.93
C ASP A 86 3.15 -3.01 -7.06
N ALA A 87 2.01 -3.72 -7.10
CA ALA A 87 1.98 -5.18 -7.25
C ALA A 87 2.33 -5.63 -8.67
N TYR A 88 2.20 -4.76 -9.67
CA TYR A 88 2.59 -5.06 -11.05
C TYR A 88 4.10 -5.23 -11.18
N ALA A 89 4.88 -4.34 -10.55
CA ALA A 89 6.33 -4.33 -10.68
C ALA A 89 7.08 -5.04 -9.53
N TYR A 90 6.51 -5.10 -8.32
CA TYR A 90 7.26 -5.51 -7.12
C TYR A 90 6.63 -6.66 -6.32
N PHE A 91 5.63 -7.35 -6.88
CA PHE A 91 5.02 -8.48 -6.18
C PHE A 91 6.03 -9.59 -5.84
N ASP A 92 6.99 -9.86 -6.72
CA ASP A 92 8.06 -10.85 -6.50
C ASP A 92 8.96 -10.53 -5.29
N ARG A 93 9.03 -9.26 -4.91
CA ARG A 93 9.76 -8.79 -3.72
C ARG A 93 8.86 -8.79 -2.48
N PHE A 94 7.60 -8.39 -2.66
CA PHE A 94 6.61 -8.38 -1.58
C PHE A 94 6.34 -9.78 -1.02
N ILE A 95 6.18 -10.78 -1.89
CA ILE A 95 5.88 -12.16 -1.51
C ILE A 95 6.96 -12.84 -0.66
N LEU A 96 8.15 -12.24 -0.55
CA LEU A 96 9.23 -12.75 0.31
C LEU A 96 8.96 -12.56 1.82
N TYR A 97 7.86 -11.91 2.20
CA TYR A 97 7.47 -11.61 3.58
C TYR A 97 6.15 -12.32 3.99
N PRO A 98 6.00 -13.64 3.76
CA PRO A 98 4.71 -14.31 3.92
C PRO A 98 4.17 -14.25 5.35
N ASP A 99 5.03 -14.36 6.36
CA ASP A 99 4.63 -14.32 7.76
C ASP A 99 4.11 -12.94 8.17
N GLN A 100 4.76 -11.88 7.68
CA GLN A 100 4.33 -10.50 7.93
C GLN A 100 3.03 -10.19 7.20
N ILE A 101 2.90 -10.60 5.94
CA ILE A 101 1.66 -10.45 5.15
C ILE A 101 0.50 -11.15 5.86
N LYS A 102 0.71 -12.38 6.32
CA LYS A 102 -0.28 -13.15 7.05
C LYS A 102 -0.75 -12.42 8.32
N LYS A 103 0.20 -12.00 9.16
CA LYS A 103 -0.11 -11.24 10.40
C LYS A 103 -0.83 -9.92 10.12
N PHE A 104 -0.42 -9.22 9.05
CA PHE A 104 -1.04 -7.98 8.60
C PHE A 104 -2.54 -8.20 8.29
N LEU A 105 -2.85 -9.21 7.50
CA LEU A 105 -4.22 -9.57 7.16
C LEU A 105 -5.01 -10.09 8.37
N GLU A 106 -4.44 -10.98 9.18
CA GLU A 106 -5.08 -11.50 10.40
C GLU A 106 -5.42 -10.41 11.42
N SER A 107 -4.70 -9.28 11.38
CA SER A 107 -5.03 -8.09 12.21
C SER A 107 -6.13 -7.20 11.61
N GLY A 108 -6.78 -7.60 10.52
CA GLY A 108 -7.89 -6.89 9.90
C GLY A 108 -7.48 -5.79 8.92
N LYS A 109 -6.21 -5.73 8.52
CA LYS A 109 -5.65 -4.71 7.63
C LYS A 109 -5.83 -5.08 6.16
N ILE A 110 -5.70 -4.10 5.26
CA ILE A 110 -6.09 -4.20 3.85
C ILE A 110 -4.85 -4.06 2.96
N LEU A 111 -4.77 -4.88 1.90
CA LEU A 111 -3.81 -4.72 0.81
C LEU A 111 -4.50 -4.03 -0.37
N ALA A 112 -3.94 -2.91 -0.83
CA ALA A 112 -4.35 -2.22 -2.04
C ALA A 112 -3.34 -2.55 -3.16
N TRP A 113 -3.78 -3.40 -4.08
CA TRP A 113 -2.97 -3.99 -5.14
C TRP A 113 -2.87 -3.06 -6.32
N GLY A 114 -1.73 -2.44 -6.50
CA GLY A 114 -1.41 -1.62 -7.68
C GLY A 114 -1.10 -2.49 -8.90
N ILE A 115 -2.10 -3.14 -9.46
CA ILE A 115 -1.93 -4.05 -10.62
C ILE A 115 -2.05 -3.35 -11.96
N VAL A 116 -2.60 -2.13 -12.02
CA VAL A 116 -2.70 -1.36 -13.27
C VAL A 116 -1.44 -0.53 -13.43
N PRO A 117 -0.56 -0.84 -14.41
CA PRO A 117 0.72 -0.13 -14.56
C PRO A 117 0.49 1.31 -15.06
N THR A 118 0.94 2.30 -14.29
CA THR A 118 0.78 3.73 -14.62
C THR A 118 2.09 4.46 -14.86
N LEU A 119 3.22 3.84 -14.52
CA LEU A 119 4.55 4.44 -14.68
C LEU A 119 5.10 4.30 -16.09
N ASN A 120 4.57 3.37 -16.90
CA ASN A 120 5.01 3.11 -18.26
C ASN A 120 3.79 2.98 -19.19
N VAL A 121 3.63 3.95 -20.09
CA VAL A 121 2.51 4.02 -21.04
C VAL A 121 2.46 2.79 -21.94
N GLU A 122 3.61 2.29 -22.43
CA GLU A 122 3.64 1.10 -23.29
C GLU A 122 3.15 -0.16 -22.57
N GLN A 123 3.42 -0.30 -21.28
CA GLN A 123 2.89 -1.40 -20.45
C GLN A 123 1.38 -1.24 -20.29
N LEU A 124 0.93 -0.03 -19.95
CA LEU A 124 -0.49 0.27 -19.78
C LEU A 124 -1.31 -0.04 -21.05
N GLU A 125 -0.83 0.35 -22.23
CA GLU A 125 -1.50 0.11 -23.52
C GLU A 125 -1.54 -1.37 -23.93
N ARG A 126 -0.64 -2.20 -23.43
CA ARG A 126 -0.61 -3.65 -23.70
C ARG A 126 -1.56 -4.44 -22.80
N GLU A 127 -1.90 -3.88 -21.66
CA GLU A 127 -2.74 -4.57 -20.69
C GLU A 127 -4.22 -4.47 -21.05
N THR A 128 -4.95 -5.49 -20.64
CA THR A 128 -6.40 -5.58 -20.73
C THR A 128 -6.96 -5.90 -19.35
N VAL A 129 -8.24 -5.66 -19.13
CA VAL A 129 -8.91 -6.07 -17.89
C VAL A 129 -8.68 -7.57 -17.63
N THR A 130 -8.74 -8.40 -18.68
CA THR A 130 -8.54 -9.85 -18.57
C THR A 130 -7.12 -10.19 -18.15
N SER A 131 -6.09 -9.57 -18.75
CA SER A 131 -4.69 -9.84 -18.39
C SER A 131 -4.38 -9.41 -16.95
N LEU A 132 -4.87 -8.25 -16.54
CA LEU A 132 -4.68 -7.74 -15.17
C LEU A 132 -5.39 -8.59 -14.12
N LEU A 133 -6.62 -9.06 -14.40
CA LEU A 133 -7.33 -9.97 -13.50
C LEU A 133 -6.63 -11.33 -13.42
N SER A 134 -6.08 -11.84 -14.52
CA SER A 134 -5.29 -13.08 -14.52
C SER A 134 -4.01 -12.92 -13.70
N LEU A 135 -3.31 -11.80 -13.84
CA LEU A 135 -2.13 -11.47 -13.04
C LEU A 135 -2.47 -11.44 -11.54
N TRP A 136 -3.55 -10.75 -11.16
CA TRP A 136 -4.00 -10.69 -9.79
C TRP A 136 -4.35 -12.07 -9.22
N ASP A 137 -5.09 -12.89 -9.98
CA ASP A 137 -5.45 -14.26 -9.59
C ASP A 137 -4.21 -15.15 -9.40
N GLU A 138 -3.19 -15.02 -10.25
CA GLU A 138 -1.91 -15.70 -10.10
C GLU A 138 -1.17 -15.28 -8.84
N GLN A 139 -1.10 -13.99 -8.54
CA GLN A 139 -0.48 -13.45 -7.33
C GLN A 139 -1.22 -13.92 -6.07
N MET A 140 -2.55 -13.93 -6.09
CA MET A 140 -3.38 -14.45 -5.00
C MET A 140 -3.11 -15.92 -4.71
N LYS A 141 -3.03 -16.77 -5.75
CA LYS A 141 -2.70 -18.20 -5.64
C LYS A 141 -1.30 -18.44 -5.09
N GLN A 142 -0.34 -17.58 -5.43
CA GLN A 142 1.01 -17.67 -4.88
C GLN A 142 1.00 -17.44 -3.36
N LEU A 143 0.27 -16.41 -2.88
CA LEU A 143 0.13 -16.16 -1.44
C LEU A 143 -0.64 -17.28 -0.74
N GLU A 144 -1.69 -17.82 -1.36
CA GLU A 144 -2.40 -18.98 -0.84
C GLU A 144 -1.47 -20.19 -0.66
N SER A 145 -0.59 -20.44 -1.63
CA SER A 145 0.39 -21.54 -1.55
C SER A 145 1.39 -21.40 -0.39
N LEU A 146 1.57 -20.18 0.12
CA LEU A 146 2.37 -19.87 1.30
C LEU A 146 1.57 -19.92 2.62
N GLY A 147 0.33 -20.39 2.58
CA GLY A 147 -0.50 -20.61 3.76
C GLY A 147 -1.30 -19.38 4.23
N ILE A 148 -1.52 -18.43 3.33
CA ILE A 148 -2.41 -17.29 3.59
C ILE A 148 -3.83 -17.69 3.15
N ASP A 149 -4.83 -17.47 4.01
CA ASP A 149 -6.23 -17.79 3.72
C ASP A 149 -6.74 -16.94 2.54
N ILE A 150 -7.14 -17.60 1.46
CA ILE A 150 -7.64 -16.93 0.25
C ILE A 150 -8.92 -16.14 0.48
N GLN A 151 -9.78 -16.57 1.41
CA GLN A 151 -11.01 -15.83 1.73
C GLN A 151 -10.69 -14.54 2.46
N LEU A 152 -9.78 -14.60 3.43
CA LEU A 152 -9.28 -13.43 4.15
C LEU A 152 -8.58 -12.46 3.18
N LEU A 153 -7.68 -12.97 2.35
CA LEU A 153 -6.95 -12.20 1.36
C LEU A 153 -7.91 -11.47 0.40
N THR A 154 -8.92 -12.18 -0.13
CA THR A 154 -9.93 -11.59 -1.03
C THR A 154 -10.76 -10.51 -0.32
N ALA A 155 -11.21 -10.77 0.89
CA ALA A 155 -12.05 -9.83 1.66
C ALA A 155 -11.29 -8.54 2.05
N GLN A 156 -9.97 -8.63 2.18
CA GLN A 156 -9.09 -7.53 2.59
C GLN A 156 -8.22 -7.02 1.44
N SER A 157 -8.70 -7.14 0.20
CA SER A 157 -8.02 -6.63 -1.00
C SER A 157 -8.79 -5.48 -1.63
N MET A 158 -8.03 -4.51 -2.15
CA MET A 158 -8.49 -3.44 -3.03
C MET A 158 -7.64 -3.48 -4.31
N ILE A 159 -8.26 -3.20 -5.46
CA ILE A 159 -7.53 -3.04 -6.72
C ILE A 159 -7.30 -1.55 -6.95
N THR A 160 -6.05 -1.19 -7.25
CA THR A 160 -5.64 0.20 -7.47
C THR A 160 -4.70 0.31 -8.68
N PRO A 161 -4.50 1.51 -9.22
CA PRO A 161 -3.33 1.79 -10.05
C PRO A 161 -2.03 1.58 -9.26
N SER A 162 -0.94 1.25 -9.96
CA SER A 162 0.38 1.05 -9.34
C SER A 162 0.95 2.35 -8.75
N CYS A 163 0.56 3.49 -9.31
CA CYS A 163 0.91 4.84 -8.83
C CYS A 163 -0.14 5.85 -9.32
N GLY A 164 0.07 7.14 -9.02
CA GLY A 164 -0.81 8.20 -9.48
C GLY A 164 -0.88 8.33 -11.01
N THR A 165 -2.05 8.67 -11.55
CA THR A 165 -2.30 8.82 -13.00
C THR A 165 -2.03 10.23 -13.52
N GLY A 166 -1.61 11.18 -12.67
CA GLY A 166 -1.46 12.60 -13.02
C GLY A 166 -0.43 12.92 -14.10
N SER A 167 0.46 11.98 -14.45
CA SER A 167 1.42 12.09 -15.55
C SER A 167 0.89 11.52 -16.88
N LEU A 168 -0.25 10.84 -16.86
CA LEU A 168 -0.88 10.27 -18.04
C LEU A 168 -1.73 11.32 -18.77
N SER A 169 -2.00 11.07 -20.06
CA SER A 169 -3.01 11.82 -20.79
C SER A 169 -4.42 11.49 -20.23
N ILE A 170 -5.37 12.39 -20.45
CA ILE A 170 -6.75 12.20 -19.96
C ILE A 170 -7.38 10.90 -20.52
N ASP A 171 -7.02 10.51 -21.73
CA ASP A 171 -7.55 9.31 -22.39
C ASP A 171 -7.00 8.01 -21.77
N LEU A 172 -5.86 8.09 -21.06
CA LEU A 172 -5.20 6.95 -20.43
C LEU A 172 -5.40 6.92 -18.89
N ALA A 173 -5.85 8.00 -18.29
CA ALA A 173 -6.07 8.11 -16.85
C ALA A 173 -7.49 7.68 -16.46
#